data_e17f1953e96847a78e9a9fa2e142f234
#
_entry.id   e17f1953e96847a78e9a9fa2e142f234
#
_cell.length_a   1.000
_cell.length_b   1.000
_cell.length_c   1.000
_cell.angle_alpha   90.00
_cell.angle_beta   90.00
_cell.angle_gamma   90.00
#
_symmetry.space_group_name_H-M   'P 1'
#
loop_
_entity.id
_entity.type
_entity.pdbx_description
1 polymer ?
#
loop_
_entity_poly.entity_id
_entity_poly.type
_entity_poly.pdbx_seq_one_letter_code
_entity_poly.pdbx_strand_id
1 'polypeptide(L)'
;MPVNLPSDFLSLMCQQLGEAPAKALCDALCSTEPSVSVRLNPWKGVEVRAALSTASSPSAVSSLSAPVPWCPDAYYLPERPAFTFDPQLHAGAYYVQEASSMFLAQAIIRYMSSASVVLDLCAAPGGKSTLLRTLLPDGALLVSNEPVARRAQVLAENMTKWGHPSTLVTQNFPADFSPLRHVFDVIVADVPCSGEGMFRKDAEAVGEWSMQNVLMCQERQRSILADVWPALKPGGQLVYSTCTFNRFEDEDNVDWICRELGAEVLDIPCNEAWGVTGHYHFLPGTTRGEGFFLSLLRKSDGEPLQPAAAVRERRPKPGREPAFPAALRSWVRGEFDFLVESDTVIAFPSSHASLRPLLRRHLHVLAEGVCLAELKGRDWQPAHSLAMSRALVRGTFPEAVLTYDEALAYLRREAVSVAAPRGYVLVTFRGLPLGFVKNLGPRANNLYPTEWRIRSGFTTPFVLSVSV
;
A
#
# COMPACT_ATOMS: atom_id res chain seq x y z
N MET A 1 29.13 -2.56 -4.88
CA MET A 1 30.05 -2.35 -6.02
C MET A 1 29.64 -1.04 -6.66
N PRO A 2 30.57 -0.23 -7.20
CA PRO A 2 30.18 1.01 -7.89
C PRO A 2 29.26 0.65 -9.07
N VAL A 3 28.16 1.38 -9.21
CA VAL A 3 27.20 1.22 -10.30
C VAL A 3 27.87 1.70 -11.58
N ASN A 4 27.92 0.87 -12.62
CA ASN A 4 28.46 1.25 -13.93
C ASN A 4 27.29 1.66 -14.83
N LEU A 5 27.04 2.96 -14.94
CA LEU A 5 25.90 3.49 -15.71
C LEU A 5 26.14 3.33 -17.23
N PRO A 6 25.10 2.97 -18.01
CA PRO A 6 25.19 2.87 -19.46
C PRO A 6 25.57 4.21 -20.11
N SER A 7 26.41 4.19 -21.14
CA SER A 7 26.84 5.40 -21.88
C SER A 7 25.67 6.18 -22.46
N ASP A 8 24.68 5.47 -22.97
CA ASP A 8 23.48 6.07 -23.56
C ASP A 8 22.62 6.77 -22.50
N PHE A 9 22.56 6.22 -21.26
CA PHE A 9 21.91 6.88 -20.14
C PHE A 9 22.63 8.20 -19.78
N LEU A 10 23.98 8.17 -19.68
CA LEU A 10 24.77 9.38 -19.42
C LEU A 10 24.53 10.46 -20.47
N SER A 11 24.53 10.06 -21.75
CA SER A 11 24.27 10.97 -22.87
C SER A 11 22.86 11.55 -22.81
N LEU A 12 21.86 10.72 -22.52
CA LEU A 12 20.48 11.15 -22.38
C LEU A 12 20.30 12.16 -21.24
N MET A 13 20.85 11.89 -20.06
CA MET A 13 20.75 12.80 -18.92
C MET A 13 21.45 14.13 -19.18
N CYS A 14 22.60 14.13 -19.84
CA CYS A 14 23.29 15.37 -20.26
C CYS A 14 22.45 16.21 -21.23
N GLN A 15 21.74 15.55 -22.17
CA GLN A 15 20.87 16.25 -23.12
C GLN A 15 19.63 16.86 -22.44
N GLN A 16 19.04 16.16 -21.45
CA GLN A 16 17.80 16.58 -20.84
C GLN A 16 17.97 17.54 -19.66
N LEU A 17 18.98 17.31 -18.82
CA LEU A 17 19.20 18.08 -17.61
C LEU A 17 20.31 19.14 -17.75
N GLY A 18 21.15 19.03 -18.79
CA GLY A 18 22.40 19.77 -18.89
C GLY A 18 23.57 19.09 -18.17
N GLU A 19 24.80 19.48 -18.48
CA GLU A 19 26.00 18.78 -18.00
C GLU A 19 26.15 18.76 -16.46
N ALA A 20 25.95 19.88 -15.79
CA ALA A 20 26.19 19.96 -14.34
C ALA A 20 25.14 19.18 -13.52
N PRO A 21 23.82 19.30 -13.74
CA PRO A 21 22.82 18.47 -13.05
C PRO A 21 22.93 16.99 -13.38
N ALA A 22 23.19 16.62 -14.65
CA ALA A 22 23.39 15.24 -15.06
C ALA A 22 24.59 14.61 -14.34
N LYS A 23 25.70 15.35 -14.24
CA LYS A 23 26.87 14.91 -13.50
C LYS A 23 26.55 14.69 -12.02
N ALA A 24 25.86 15.63 -11.37
CA ALA A 24 25.47 15.50 -9.97
C ALA A 24 24.59 14.28 -9.72
N LEU A 25 23.61 14.01 -10.60
CA LEU A 25 22.77 12.82 -10.57
C LEU A 25 23.60 11.53 -10.70
N CYS A 26 24.46 11.45 -11.71
CA CYS A 26 25.30 10.28 -11.97
C CYS A 26 26.30 10.02 -10.82
N ASP A 27 26.92 11.07 -10.29
CA ASP A 27 27.80 10.97 -9.13
C ASP A 27 27.02 10.43 -7.90
N ALA A 28 25.80 10.89 -7.69
CA ALA A 28 24.94 10.41 -6.59
C ALA A 28 24.50 8.95 -6.80
N LEU A 29 24.16 8.55 -8.02
CA LEU A 29 23.81 7.16 -8.34
C LEU A 29 24.97 6.19 -8.13
N CYS A 30 26.20 6.63 -8.35
CA CYS A 30 27.39 5.78 -8.24
C CYS A 30 28.02 5.74 -6.85
N SER A 31 27.86 6.80 -6.04
CA SER A 31 28.69 7.01 -4.83
C SER A 31 27.90 7.12 -3.53
N THR A 32 26.57 7.20 -3.56
CA THR A 32 25.76 7.34 -2.36
C THR A 32 24.92 6.11 -2.07
N GLU A 33 24.78 5.76 -0.77
CA GLU A 33 23.90 4.70 -0.34
C GLU A 33 22.41 5.13 -0.42
N PRO A 34 21.51 4.20 -0.78
CA PRO A 34 20.08 4.45 -0.77
C PRO A 34 19.58 4.88 0.61
N SER A 35 18.76 5.92 0.66
CA SER A 35 18.11 6.32 1.91
C SER A 35 17.10 5.27 2.37
N VAL A 36 16.96 5.12 3.69
CA VAL A 36 15.97 4.23 4.30
C VAL A 36 14.94 5.09 5.02
N SER A 37 13.67 4.81 4.77
CA SER A 37 12.57 5.54 5.41
C SER A 37 11.39 4.61 5.70
N VAL A 38 10.60 5.02 6.69
CA VAL A 38 9.40 4.32 7.14
C VAL A 38 8.26 5.31 7.29
N ARG A 39 7.04 4.82 7.10
CA ARG A 39 5.83 5.58 7.37
C ARG A 39 5.00 4.83 8.40
N LEU A 40 4.63 5.54 9.46
CA LEU A 40 3.90 4.97 10.59
C LEU A 40 2.41 4.82 10.24
N ASN A 41 1.79 3.81 10.86
CA ASN A 41 0.35 3.62 10.77
C ASN A 41 -0.33 4.33 11.95
N PRO A 42 -1.02 5.47 11.74
CA PRO A 42 -1.57 6.26 12.83
C PRO A 42 -2.66 5.53 13.62
N TRP A 43 -3.25 4.47 13.05
CA TRP A 43 -4.29 3.70 13.74
C TRP A 43 -3.73 2.62 14.67
N LYS A 44 -2.41 2.36 14.59
CA LYS A 44 -1.74 1.31 15.38
C LYS A 44 -0.61 1.85 16.26
N GLY A 45 -0.27 3.13 16.14
CA GLY A 45 0.82 3.74 16.88
C GLY A 45 0.54 5.21 17.20
N VAL A 46 -0.48 5.50 18.01
CA VAL A 46 -0.92 6.88 18.30
C VAL A 46 0.10 7.67 19.13
N GLU A 47 0.99 7.03 19.88
CA GLU A 47 1.92 7.69 20.83
C GLU A 47 3.35 7.89 20.29
N VAL A 48 3.61 7.62 19.05
CA VAL A 48 4.96 7.73 18.46
C VAL A 48 5.57 9.13 18.60
N ARG A 49 4.77 10.19 18.61
CA ARG A 49 5.25 11.57 18.79
C ARG A 49 5.85 11.85 20.17
N ALA A 50 5.43 11.13 21.21
CA ALA A 50 5.93 11.32 22.57
C ALA A 50 7.26 10.58 22.82
N ALA A 51 7.48 9.45 22.19
CA ALA A 51 8.68 8.62 22.38
C ALA A 51 9.96 9.19 21.79
N LEU A 52 9.86 10.09 20.81
CA LEU A 52 11.02 10.78 20.25
C LEU A 52 11.73 11.69 21.27
N SER A 53 11.06 12.03 22.39
CA SER A 53 11.59 12.95 23.39
C SER A 53 12.15 12.29 24.67
N THR A 54 11.99 10.98 24.89
CA THR A 54 12.28 10.33 26.19
C THR A 54 13.14 9.06 26.13
N ALA A 55 13.65 8.65 24.97
CA ALA A 55 14.42 7.40 24.84
C ALA A 55 15.83 7.52 25.44
N SER A 56 15.95 7.13 26.71
CA SER A 56 17.20 6.86 27.40
C SER A 56 17.31 5.37 27.73
N SER A 57 17.54 4.50 26.74
CA SER A 57 17.93 3.12 26.98
C SER A 57 18.74 2.55 25.80
N PRO A 58 19.93 1.96 26.08
CA PRO A 58 20.89 1.59 25.03
C PRO A 58 20.81 0.11 24.64
N SER A 59 19.73 -0.35 24.01
CA SER A 59 19.73 -1.68 23.40
C SER A 59 18.94 -1.69 22.11
N ALA A 60 19.67 -1.75 20.99
CA ALA A 60 19.20 -2.05 19.61
C ALA A 60 17.95 -1.29 19.12
N VAL A 61 17.81 -0.03 19.52
CA VAL A 61 16.71 0.83 19.10
C VAL A 61 17.21 1.78 18.04
N SER A 62 16.90 1.49 16.77
CA SER A 62 17.11 2.45 15.69
C SER A 62 16.16 3.63 15.90
N SER A 63 16.69 4.76 16.33
CA SER A 63 15.91 6.00 16.48
C SER A 63 15.52 6.54 15.11
N LEU A 64 14.27 6.97 14.96
CA LEU A 64 13.84 7.77 13.82
C LEU A 64 14.71 9.03 13.74
N SER A 65 15.39 9.27 12.61
CA SER A 65 16.43 10.33 12.58
C SER A 65 15.88 11.68 12.19
N ALA A 66 15.03 11.77 11.18
CA ALA A 66 14.48 13.02 10.68
C ALA A 66 13.13 12.77 9.99
N PRO A 67 12.17 13.69 10.07
CA PRO A 67 10.93 13.57 9.32
C PRO A 67 11.17 13.66 7.81
N VAL A 68 10.34 12.98 7.02
CA VAL A 68 10.23 13.20 5.57
C VAL A 68 9.38 14.47 5.36
N PRO A 69 9.94 15.54 4.79
CA PRO A 69 9.31 16.87 4.87
C PRO A 69 7.94 16.98 4.19
N TRP A 70 7.68 16.13 3.20
CA TRP A 70 6.45 16.16 2.40
C TRP A 70 5.40 15.12 2.78
N CYS A 71 5.67 14.30 3.82
CA CYS A 71 4.73 13.26 4.22
C CYS A 71 4.57 13.22 5.74
N PRO A 72 3.33 13.34 6.26
CA PRO A 72 3.09 13.19 7.69
C PRO A 72 3.40 11.77 8.15
N ASP A 73 3.82 11.63 9.41
CA ASP A 73 4.14 10.36 10.05
C ASP A 73 5.20 9.50 9.33
N ALA A 74 6.03 10.15 8.49
CA ALA A 74 7.12 9.51 7.75
C ALA A 74 8.49 10.00 8.24
N TYR A 75 9.44 9.08 8.37
CA TYR A 75 10.75 9.33 8.95
C TYR A 75 11.85 8.58 8.23
N TYR A 76 13.01 9.22 8.14
CA TYR A 76 14.25 8.56 7.72
C TYR A 76 14.82 7.74 8.88
N LEU A 77 15.52 6.67 8.52
CA LEU A 77 16.34 5.88 9.43
C LEU A 77 17.83 6.13 9.15
N PRO A 78 18.70 6.02 10.17
CA PRO A 78 20.14 6.20 9.97
C PRO A 78 20.76 5.06 9.14
N GLU A 79 20.20 3.85 9.25
CA GLU A 79 20.65 2.64 8.56
C GLU A 79 19.46 1.72 8.23
N ARG A 80 19.70 0.71 7.41
CA ARG A 80 18.69 -0.31 7.07
C ARG A 80 18.75 -1.48 8.04
N PRO A 81 17.79 -1.62 8.96
CA PRO A 81 17.75 -2.74 9.87
C PRO A 81 17.15 -4.00 9.22
N ALA A 82 17.22 -5.12 9.94
CA ALA A 82 16.59 -6.37 9.56
C ALA A 82 15.08 -6.36 9.87
N PHE A 83 14.31 -5.57 9.15
CA PHE A 83 12.87 -5.34 9.35
C PHE A 83 12.03 -6.61 9.51
N THR A 84 12.43 -7.71 8.85
CA THR A 84 11.72 -9.01 8.91
C THR A 84 11.58 -9.53 10.34
N PHE A 85 12.50 -9.16 11.23
CA PHE A 85 12.49 -9.62 12.62
C PHE A 85 11.83 -8.64 13.59
N ASP A 86 11.18 -7.59 13.08
CA ASP A 86 10.38 -6.70 13.91
C ASP A 86 8.91 -7.15 13.93
N PRO A 87 8.40 -7.66 15.07
CA PRO A 87 6.99 -8.02 15.18
C PRO A 87 6.03 -6.86 14.89
N GLN A 88 6.45 -5.60 15.10
CA GLN A 88 5.62 -4.42 14.82
C GLN A 88 5.39 -4.24 13.31
N LEU A 89 6.36 -4.59 12.45
CA LEU A 89 6.15 -4.61 10.99
C LEU A 89 5.02 -5.58 10.63
N HIS A 90 5.03 -6.77 11.22
CA HIS A 90 4.02 -7.81 10.96
C HIS A 90 2.65 -7.45 11.54
N ALA A 91 2.62 -6.64 12.59
CA ALA A 91 1.40 -6.04 13.13
C ALA A 91 0.86 -4.87 12.28
N GLY A 92 1.61 -4.43 11.27
CA GLY A 92 1.24 -3.29 10.43
C GLY A 92 1.37 -1.93 11.11
N ALA A 93 2.27 -1.79 12.11
CA ALA A 93 2.52 -0.53 12.82
C ALA A 93 3.19 0.52 11.93
N TYR A 94 3.94 0.09 10.94
CA TYR A 94 4.60 0.95 9.96
C TYR A 94 4.79 0.22 8.62
N TYR A 95 5.09 1.00 7.59
CA TYR A 95 5.45 0.52 6.25
C TYR A 95 6.85 1.05 5.88
N VAL A 96 7.71 0.18 5.35
CA VAL A 96 9.01 0.57 4.80
C VAL A 96 8.76 1.12 3.40
N GLN A 97 8.87 2.44 3.24
CA GLN A 97 8.56 3.12 1.98
C GLN A 97 9.66 4.09 1.60
N GLU A 98 9.97 4.15 0.34
CA GLU A 98 10.92 5.12 -0.23
C GLU A 98 10.35 6.54 -0.10
N ALA A 99 11.19 7.49 0.32
CA ALA A 99 10.74 8.81 0.72
C ALA A 99 10.14 9.64 -0.43
N SER A 100 10.75 9.62 -1.63
CA SER A 100 10.27 10.43 -2.76
C SER A 100 8.85 10.00 -3.17
N SER A 101 8.56 8.70 -3.17
CA SER A 101 7.23 8.16 -3.49
C SER A 101 6.14 8.60 -2.50
N MET A 102 6.52 9.05 -1.30
CA MET A 102 5.60 9.59 -0.29
C MET A 102 5.12 11.00 -0.63
N PHE A 103 5.70 11.67 -1.63
CA PHE A 103 5.24 12.98 -2.11
C PHE A 103 3.78 12.96 -2.60
N LEU A 104 3.29 11.80 -2.99
CA LEU A 104 1.86 11.57 -3.24
C LEU A 104 0.96 12.12 -2.11
N ALA A 105 1.46 12.19 -0.86
CA ALA A 105 0.74 12.77 0.27
C ALA A 105 0.29 14.21 -0.01
N GLN A 106 1.10 15.02 -0.70
CA GLN A 106 0.77 16.41 -1.00
C GLN A 106 -0.43 16.52 -1.96
N ALA A 107 -0.50 15.64 -2.96
CA ALA A 107 -1.66 15.57 -3.86
C ALA A 107 -2.93 15.15 -3.10
N ILE A 108 -2.83 14.15 -2.23
CA ILE A 108 -3.98 13.64 -1.45
C ILE A 108 -4.52 14.72 -0.53
N ILE A 109 -3.66 15.34 0.27
CA ILE A 109 -4.05 16.35 1.27
C ILE A 109 -4.71 17.56 0.58
N ARG A 110 -4.20 17.95 -0.59
CA ARG A 110 -4.68 19.15 -1.27
C ARG A 110 -5.96 18.94 -2.06
N TYR A 111 -6.12 17.77 -2.71
CA TYR A 111 -7.13 17.61 -3.75
C TYR A 111 -8.14 16.49 -3.52
N MET A 112 -7.87 15.56 -2.56
CA MET A 112 -8.67 14.33 -2.45
C MET A 112 -9.52 14.26 -1.18
N SER A 113 -9.72 15.39 -0.49
CA SER A 113 -10.49 15.43 0.77
C SER A 113 -11.97 15.07 0.63
N SER A 114 -12.53 15.11 -0.58
CA SER A 114 -13.91 14.72 -0.89
C SER A 114 -14.01 13.44 -1.73
N ALA A 115 -12.89 12.76 -2.01
CA ALA A 115 -12.91 11.53 -2.79
C ALA A 115 -13.67 10.42 -2.06
N SER A 116 -14.56 9.73 -2.78
CA SER A 116 -15.39 8.65 -2.26
C SER A 116 -14.90 7.28 -2.74
N VAL A 117 -14.48 7.17 -3.99
CA VAL A 117 -13.98 5.92 -4.58
C VAL A 117 -12.66 6.19 -5.31
N VAL A 118 -11.60 5.55 -4.86
CA VAL A 118 -10.23 5.75 -5.37
C VAL A 118 -9.67 4.43 -5.88
N LEU A 119 -8.99 4.48 -7.02
CA LEU A 119 -8.26 3.36 -7.60
C LEU A 119 -6.75 3.62 -7.51
N ASP A 120 -6.00 2.69 -6.94
CA ASP A 120 -4.56 2.53 -7.12
C ASP A 120 -4.33 1.40 -8.13
N LEU A 121 -3.97 1.76 -9.37
CA LEU A 121 -4.05 0.86 -10.52
C LEU A 121 -2.89 -0.15 -10.58
N CYS A 122 -1.69 0.24 -10.17
CA CYS A 122 -0.47 -0.56 -10.18
C CYS A 122 0.13 -0.61 -8.78
N ALA A 123 -0.65 -1.14 -7.82
CA ALA A 123 -0.51 -0.86 -6.41
C ALA A 123 0.61 -1.63 -5.69
N ALA A 124 1.00 -2.81 -6.20
CA ALA A 124 1.95 -3.65 -5.47
C ALA A 124 3.36 -3.03 -5.35
N PRO A 125 3.98 -3.18 -4.19
CA PRO A 125 3.61 -4.03 -3.04
C PRO A 125 2.66 -3.38 -2.02
N GLY A 126 2.16 -2.12 -2.20
CA GLY A 126 1.18 -1.50 -1.32
C GLY A 126 1.63 -0.22 -0.62
N GLY A 127 2.82 0.30 -0.93
CA GLY A 127 3.34 1.54 -0.31
C GLY A 127 2.44 2.74 -0.57
N LYS A 128 2.06 2.99 -1.84
CA LYS A 128 1.14 4.06 -2.22
C LYS A 128 -0.29 3.79 -1.75
N SER A 129 -0.78 2.54 -1.86
CA SER A 129 -2.10 2.14 -1.35
C SER A 129 -2.27 2.39 0.15
N THR A 130 -1.29 2.00 0.97
CA THR A 130 -1.34 2.24 2.41
C THR A 130 -1.23 3.72 2.76
N LEU A 131 -0.49 4.52 1.99
CA LEU A 131 -0.44 5.97 2.11
C LEU A 131 -1.79 6.61 1.74
N LEU A 132 -2.35 6.24 0.59
CA LEU A 132 -3.69 6.64 0.16
C LEU A 132 -4.70 6.35 1.26
N ARG A 133 -4.76 5.12 1.75
CA ARG A 133 -5.72 4.75 2.78
C ARG A 133 -5.60 5.60 4.05
N THR A 134 -4.36 5.96 4.44
CA THR A 134 -4.12 6.77 5.63
C THR A 134 -4.68 8.20 5.51
N LEU A 135 -4.56 8.81 4.33
CA LEU A 135 -4.84 10.23 4.13
C LEU A 135 -6.20 10.50 3.48
N LEU A 136 -6.80 9.52 2.80
CA LEU A 136 -8.14 9.64 2.25
C LEU A 136 -9.20 9.74 3.36
N PRO A 137 -10.38 10.32 3.08
CA PRO A 137 -11.51 10.31 4.01
C PRO A 137 -11.79 8.89 4.53
N ASP A 138 -12.15 8.79 5.80
CA ASP A 138 -12.37 7.49 6.47
C ASP A 138 -13.45 6.64 5.77
N GLY A 139 -14.48 7.30 5.24
CA GLY A 139 -15.56 6.67 4.47
C GLY A 139 -15.22 6.36 3.01
N ALA A 140 -14.08 6.77 2.48
CA ALA A 140 -13.73 6.48 1.09
C ALA A 140 -13.37 5.01 0.89
N LEU A 141 -13.79 4.41 -0.23
CA LEU A 141 -13.36 3.09 -0.66
C LEU A 141 -12.08 3.19 -1.48
N LEU A 142 -11.06 2.46 -1.10
CA LEU A 142 -9.83 2.30 -1.88
C LEU A 142 -9.84 0.93 -2.57
N VAL A 143 -9.78 0.94 -3.89
CA VAL A 143 -9.54 -0.23 -4.72
C VAL A 143 -8.05 -0.24 -5.09
N SER A 144 -7.33 -1.29 -4.71
CA SER A 144 -5.90 -1.47 -4.98
C SER A 144 -5.72 -2.64 -5.91
N ASN A 145 -5.16 -2.40 -7.11
CA ASN A 145 -5.05 -3.39 -8.17
C ASN A 145 -3.60 -3.74 -8.50
N GLU A 146 -3.38 -4.99 -8.89
CA GLU A 146 -2.10 -5.46 -9.42
C GLU A 146 -2.33 -6.64 -10.36
N PRO A 147 -1.92 -6.58 -11.64
CA PRO A 147 -2.16 -7.65 -12.59
C PRO A 147 -1.35 -8.92 -12.33
N VAL A 148 -0.15 -8.81 -11.74
CA VAL A 148 0.73 -9.94 -11.52
C VAL A 148 0.35 -10.69 -10.24
N ALA A 149 -0.12 -11.94 -10.35
CA ALA A 149 -0.69 -12.72 -9.26
C ALA A 149 0.18 -12.75 -7.99
N ARG A 150 1.49 -13.02 -8.13
CA ARG A 150 2.41 -13.07 -6.98
C ARG A 150 2.51 -11.70 -6.28
N ARG A 151 2.55 -10.61 -7.03
CA ARG A 151 2.62 -9.25 -6.49
C ARG A 151 1.28 -8.85 -5.85
N ALA A 152 0.15 -9.25 -6.46
CA ALA A 152 -1.18 -9.00 -5.92
C ALA A 152 -1.41 -9.69 -4.55
N GLN A 153 -0.84 -10.88 -4.33
CA GLN A 153 -0.88 -11.54 -3.02
C GLN A 153 -0.10 -10.74 -1.95
N VAL A 154 1.08 -10.20 -2.31
CA VAL A 154 1.86 -9.34 -1.39
C VAL A 154 1.09 -8.04 -1.09
N LEU A 155 0.43 -7.47 -2.09
CA LEU A 155 -0.44 -6.31 -1.89
C LEU A 155 -1.58 -6.62 -0.92
N ALA A 156 -2.28 -7.75 -1.09
CA ALA A 156 -3.37 -8.18 -0.21
C ALA A 156 -2.88 -8.38 1.24
N GLU A 157 -1.69 -8.97 1.42
CA GLU A 157 -1.05 -9.11 2.73
C GLU A 157 -0.81 -7.75 3.38
N ASN A 158 -0.19 -6.81 2.66
CA ASN A 158 0.17 -5.51 3.20
C ASN A 158 -1.08 -4.65 3.51
N MET A 159 -2.10 -4.69 2.65
CA MET A 159 -3.38 -4.01 2.91
C MET A 159 -4.12 -4.61 4.12
N THR A 160 -4.08 -5.93 4.28
CA THR A 160 -4.63 -6.62 5.46
C THR A 160 -3.90 -6.20 6.73
N LYS A 161 -2.56 -6.18 6.73
CA LYS A 161 -1.74 -5.73 7.88
C LYS A 161 -2.00 -4.26 8.21
N TRP A 162 -2.23 -3.42 7.21
CA TRP A 162 -2.57 -2.01 7.42
C TRP A 162 -3.89 -1.84 8.14
N GLY A 163 -4.86 -2.70 7.87
CA GLY A 163 -6.01 -2.98 8.73
C GLY A 163 -7.19 -2.02 8.61
N HIS A 164 -7.33 -1.26 7.52
CA HIS A 164 -8.52 -0.43 7.30
C HIS A 164 -9.62 -1.21 6.58
N PRO A 165 -10.90 -1.16 7.05
CA PRO A 165 -11.99 -1.95 6.46
C PRO A 165 -12.45 -1.47 5.08
N SER A 166 -12.26 -0.18 4.74
CA SER A 166 -12.74 0.37 3.46
C SER A 166 -11.70 0.17 2.35
N THR A 167 -11.32 -1.09 2.12
CA THR A 167 -10.36 -1.50 1.10
C THR A 167 -10.85 -2.69 0.30
N LEU A 168 -10.45 -2.75 -0.97
CA LEU A 168 -10.71 -3.85 -1.87
C LEU A 168 -9.44 -4.08 -2.70
N VAL A 169 -8.94 -5.31 -2.75
CA VAL A 169 -7.74 -5.69 -3.51
C VAL A 169 -8.14 -6.56 -4.68
N THR A 170 -7.67 -6.20 -5.88
CA THR A 170 -8.00 -6.89 -7.13
C THR A 170 -6.76 -7.34 -7.88
N GLN A 171 -6.95 -8.34 -8.74
CA GLN A 171 -5.93 -8.81 -9.66
C GLN A 171 -6.50 -8.74 -11.07
N ASN A 172 -6.25 -7.62 -11.77
CA ASN A 172 -6.84 -7.32 -13.06
C ASN A 172 -5.87 -6.57 -13.97
N PHE A 173 -6.04 -6.72 -15.27
CA PHE A 173 -5.39 -5.83 -16.24
C PHE A 173 -6.11 -4.48 -16.30
N PRO A 174 -5.44 -3.40 -16.72
CA PRO A 174 -6.06 -2.06 -16.82
C PRO A 174 -7.34 -2.04 -17.68
N ALA A 175 -7.38 -2.81 -18.76
CA ALA A 175 -8.54 -2.92 -19.65
C ALA A 175 -9.81 -3.46 -18.96
N ASP A 176 -9.68 -4.25 -17.88
CA ASP A 176 -10.81 -4.79 -17.13
C ASP A 176 -11.59 -3.69 -16.39
N PHE A 177 -10.98 -2.53 -16.18
CA PHE A 177 -11.62 -1.36 -15.57
C PHE A 177 -12.44 -0.51 -16.55
N SER A 178 -12.22 -0.65 -17.85
CA SER A 178 -12.92 0.13 -18.89
C SER A 178 -14.46 0.06 -18.79
N PRO A 179 -15.09 -1.09 -18.44
CA PRO A 179 -16.54 -1.16 -18.25
C PRO A 179 -17.06 -0.42 -17.01
N LEU A 180 -16.18 -0.08 -16.05
CA LEU A 180 -16.51 0.66 -14.83
C LEU A 180 -16.54 2.17 -15.09
N ARG A 181 -17.27 2.60 -16.13
CA ARG A 181 -17.31 4.00 -16.56
C ARG A 181 -17.70 4.93 -15.43
N HIS A 182 -16.89 5.98 -15.22
CA HIS A 182 -17.15 7.05 -14.26
C HIS A 182 -17.35 6.58 -12.82
N VAL A 183 -16.67 5.51 -12.39
CA VAL A 183 -16.78 5.00 -11.02
C VAL A 183 -15.81 5.72 -10.08
N PHE A 184 -14.60 6.02 -10.52
CA PHE A 184 -13.54 6.52 -9.66
C PHE A 184 -13.46 8.06 -9.67
N ASP A 185 -13.38 8.66 -8.48
CA ASP A 185 -13.08 10.09 -8.30
C ASP A 185 -11.61 10.37 -8.56
N VAL A 186 -10.76 9.41 -8.22
CA VAL A 186 -9.30 9.49 -8.34
C VAL A 186 -8.76 8.15 -8.85
N ILE A 187 -7.81 8.23 -9.78
CA ILE A 187 -6.97 7.10 -10.19
C ILE A 187 -5.51 7.47 -9.92
N VAL A 188 -4.80 6.60 -9.21
CA VAL A 188 -3.36 6.67 -9.05
C VAL A 188 -2.75 5.61 -9.95
N ALA A 189 -1.91 6.03 -10.88
CA ALA A 189 -1.24 5.20 -11.87
C ALA A 189 0.28 5.34 -11.70
N ASP A 190 0.84 4.52 -10.78
CA ASP A 190 2.28 4.34 -10.64
C ASP A 190 2.71 3.26 -11.63
N VAL A 191 2.93 3.69 -12.86
CA VAL A 191 3.01 2.78 -14.01
C VAL A 191 4.36 2.06 -14.09
N PRO A 192 4.40 0.84 -14.65
CA PRO A 192 5.66 0.17 -14.96
C PRO A 192 6.53 1.03 -15.88
N CYS A 193 7.81 1.19 -15.54
CA CYS A 193 8.73 2.10 -16.20
C CYS A 193 10.11 1.45 -16.39
N SER A 194 11.04 2.15 -17.04
CA SER A 194 12.40 1.68 -17.29
C SER A 194 13.25 1.54 -16.03
N GLY A 195 12.81 2.09 -14.89
CA GLY A 195 13.35 1.80 -13.56
C GLY A 195 14.66 2.51 -13.23
N GLU A 196 14.97 3.65 -13.82
CA GLU A 196 16.19 4.42 -13.57
C GLU A 196 16.40 4.76 -12.09
N GLY A 197 15.31 5.05 -11.36
CA GLY A 197 15.32 5.27 -9.91
C GLY A 197 15.66 4.04 -9.06
N MET A 198 15.82 2.87 -9.68
CA MET A 198 16.22 1.64 -9.00
C MET A 198 17.73 1.35 -9.10
N PHE A 199 18.49 2.10 -9.90
CA PHE A 199 19.88 1.82 -10.22
C PHE A 199 20.78 1.67 -8.97
N ARG A 200 20.51 2.38 -7.89
CA ARG A 200 21.25 2.22 -6.63
C ARG A 200 20.89 0.95 -5.84
N LYS A 201 19.73 0.37 -6.11
CA LYS A 201 19.18 -0.75 -5.33
C LYS A 201 19.22 -2.08 -6.07
N ASP A 202 19.22 -2.01 -7.40
CA ASP A 202 19.09 -3.17 -8.26
C ASP A 202 20.06 -3.09 -9.45
N ALA A 203 21.08 -3.90 -9.42
CA ALA A 203 22.05 -3.98 -10.50
C ALA A 203 21.44 -4.57 -11.80
N GLU A 204 20.38 -5.37 -11.71
CA GLU A 204 19.69 -5.90 -12.89
C GLU A 204 18.99 -4.77 -13.65
N ALA A 205 18.40 -3.80 -12.94
CA ALA A 205 17.77 -2.64 -13.56
C ALA A 205 18.76 -1.84 -14.43
N VAL A 206 20.02 -1.72 -14.01
CA VAL A 206 21.07 -1.06 -14.82
C VAL A 206 21.36 -1.86 -16.09
N GLY A 207 21.44 -3.19 -15.97
CA GLY A 207 21.75 -4.08 -17.09
C GLY A 207 20.62 -4.20 -18.13
N GLU A 208 19.37 -4.04 -17.69
CA GLU A 208 18.19 -4.10 -18.57
C GLU A 208 17.86 -2.76 -19.22
N TRP A 209 18.42 -1.68 -18.74
CA TRP A 209 18.12 -0.34 -19.26
C TRP A 209 18.67 -0.15 -20.69
N SER A 210 17.83 0.36 -21.57
CA SER A 210 18.19 0.78 -22.94
C SER A 210 17.17 1.78 -23.45
N MET A 211 17.53 2.59 -24.44
CA MET A 211 16.58 3.49 -25.12
C MET A 211 15.39 2.74 -25.71
N GLN A 212 15.59 1.53 -26.22
CA GLN A 212 14.49 0.70 -26.72
C GLN A 212 13.52 0.33 -25.57
N ASN A 213 14.03 -0.01 -24.40
CA ASN A 213 13.20 -0.31 -23.23
C ASN A 213 12.43 0.92 -22.74
N VAL A 214 13.06 2.10 -22.72
CA VAL A 214 12.41 3.39 -22.41
C VAL A 214 11.21 3.63 -23.33
N LEU A 215 11.39 3.53 -24.64
CA LEU A 215 10.31 3.74 -25.61
C LEU A 215 9.19 2.68 -25.49
N MET A 216 9.55 1.44 -25.25
CA MET A 216 8.58 0.37 -25.01
C MET A 216 7.78 0.61 -23.71
N CYS A 217 8.42 1.11 -22.66
CA CYS A 217 7.75 1.49 -21.43
C CYS A 217 6.80 2.67 -21.66
N GLN A 218 7.22 3.70 -22.38
CA GLN A 218 6.38 4.83 -22.75
C GLN A 218 5.09 4.39 -23.46
N GLU A 219 5.18 3.54 -24.49
CA GLU A 219 4.01 3.02 -25.21
C GLU A 219 3.09 2.20 -24.29
N ARG A 220 3.67 1.35 -23.43
CA ARG A 220 2.91 0.57 -22.45
C ARG A 220 2.16 1.46 -21.49
N GLN A 221 2.79 2.52 -20.98
CA GLN A 221 2.19 3.49 -20.07
C GLN A 221 0.99 4.17 -20.70
N ARG A 222 1.11 4.61 -21.95
CA ARG A 222 -0.01 5.21 -22.72
C ARG A 222 -1.17 4.23 -22.88
N SER A 223 -0.88 2.96 -23.21
CA SER A 223 -1.91 1.92 -23.32
C SER A 223 -2.64 1.71 -21.98
N ILE A 224 -1.90 1.60 -20.87
CA ILE A 224 -2.46 1.46 -19.52
C ILE A 224 -3.42 2.60 -19.18
N LEU A 225 -2.99 3.83 -19.48
CA LEU A 225 -3.79 5.03 -19.21
C LEU A 225 -5.03 5.12 -20.09
N ALA A 226 -4.91 4.82 -21.38
CA ALA A 226 -6.05 4.79 -22.30
C ALA A 226 -7.11 3.76 -21.89
N ASP A 227 -6.68 2.56 -21.44
CA ASP A 227 -7.54 1.49 -21.00
C ASP A 227 -8.36 1.86 -19.74
N VAL A 228 -7.73 2.54 -18.77
CA VAL A 228 -8.38 2.89 -17.50
C VAL A 228 -9.14 4.22 -17.55
N TRP A 229 -8.84 5.08 -18.52
CA TRP A 229 -9.40 6.44 -18.60
C TRP A 229 -10.93 6.54 -18.57
N PRO A 230 -11.70 5.61 -19.20
CA PRO A 230 -13.16 5.62 -19.09
C PRO A 230 -13.69 5.44 -17.67
N ALA A 231 -12.91 4.80 -16.78
CA ALA A 231 -13.30 4.55 -15.40
C ALA A 231 -13.18 5.79 -14.51
N LEU A 232 -12.37 6.78 -14.90
CA LEU A 232 -12.24 8.07 -14.21
C LEU A 232 -13.47 8.94 -14.53
N LYS A 233 -14.07 9.54 -13.49
CA LYS A 233 -15.17 10.50 -13.63
C LYS A 233 -14.73 11.73 -14.41
N PRO A 234 -15.63 12.42 -15.14
CA PRO A 234 -15.40 13.81 -15.54
C PRO A 234 -15.09 14.67 -14.31
N GLY A 235 -14.12 15.58 -14.42
CA GLY A 235 -13.59 16.34 -13.27
C GLY A 235 -12.76 15.52 -12.27
N GLY A 236 -12.66 14.21 -12.45
CA GLY A 236 -11.85 13.32 -11.60
C GLY A 236 -10.35 13.54 -11.80
N GLN A 237 -9.57 13.05 -10.85
CA GLN A 237 -8.13 13.30 -10.79
C GLN A 237 -7.33 12.05 -11.15
N LEU A 238 -6.31 12.22 -11.97
CA LEU A 238 -5.28 11.24 -12.25
C LEU A 238 -3.98 11.66 -11.59
N VAL A 239 -3.41 10.80 -10.76
CA VAL A 239 -2.00 10.90 -10.36
C VAL A 239 -1.22 9.97 -11.27
N TYR A 240 -0.35 10.53 -12.09
CA TYR A 240 0.59 9.80 -12.91
C TYR A 240 1.96 9.82 -12.24
N SER A 241 2.59 8.67 -12.07
CA SER A 241 3.93 8.60 -11.49
C SER A 241 4.77 7.48 -12.08
N THR A 242 6.08 7.69 -12.06
CA THR A 242 7.12 6.74 -12.48
C THR A 242 8.28 6.78 -11.50
N CYS A 243 9.18 5.79 -11.60
CA CYS A 243 10.48 5.82 -10.93
C CYS A 243 11.62 6.03 -11.96
N THR A 244 11.45 6.97 -12.88
CA THR A 244 12.46 7.33 -13.89
C THR A 244 12.85 8.80 -13.80
N PHE A 245 13.80 9.20 -14.65
CA PHE A 245 14.26 10.57 -14.80
C PHE A 245 14.08 11.07 -16.23
N ASN A 246 13.73 10.19 -17.16
CA ASN A 246 13.73 10.51 -18.57
C ASN A 246 12.40 11.14 -19.01
N ARG A 247 12.52 12.18 -19.83
CA ARG A 247 11.39 12.93 -20.34
C ARG A 247 10.39 12.09 -21.14
N PHE A 248 10.84 11.02 -21.81
CA PHE A 248 9.97 10.18 -22.64
C PHE A 248 8.84 9.54 -21.81
N GLU A 249 9.20 9.00 -20.66
CA GLU A 249 8.25 8.35 -19.77
C GLU A 249 7.53 9.35 -18.84
N ASP A 250 8.08 10.53 -18.66
CA ASP A 250 7.61 11.54 -17.73
C ASP A 250 6.82 12.65 -18.47
N GLU A 251 7.43 13.77 -18.85
CA GLU A 251 6.76 14.92 -19.44
C GLU A 251 6.06 14.62 -20.75
N ASP A 252 6.68 13.84 -21.66
CA ASP A 252 6.08 13.54 -22.97
C ASP A 252 4.81 12.69 -22.80
N ASN A 253 4.70 11.90 -21.72
CA ASN A 253 3.46 11.20 -21.38
C ASN A 253 2.43 12.15 -20.74
N VAL A 254 2.84 13.09 -19.90
CA VAL A 254 1.94 14.13 -19.37
C VAL A 254 1.35 14.95 -20.51
N ASP A 255 2.18 15.40 -21.46
CA ASP A 255 1.74 16.13 -22.65
C ASP A 255 0.77 15.28 -23.50
N TRP A 256 1.04 14.00 -23.64
CA TRP A 256 0.15 13.07 -24.35
C TRP A 256 -1.20 12.91 -23.63
N ILE A 257 -1.22 12.75 -22.30
CA ILE A 257 -2.45 12.67 -21.49
C ILE A 257 -3.29 13.94 -21.67
N CYS A 258 -2.65 15.11 -21.63
CA CYS A 258 -3.36 16.38 -21.82
C CYS A 258 -3.98 16.49 -23.21
N ARG A 259 -3.21 16.14 -24.25
CA ARG A 259 -3.64 16.30 -25.65
C ARG A 259 -4.62 15.23 -26.10
N GLU A 260 -4.34 13.95 -25.82
CA GLU A 260 -5.12 12.83 -26.38
C GLU A 260 -6.26 12.38 -25.46
N LEU A 261 -6.11 12.52 -24.13
CA LEU A 261 -7.12 12.11 -23.17
C LEU A 261 -7.94 13.29 -22.61
N GLY A 262 -7.57 14.54 -22.94
CA GLY A 262 -8.30 15.72 -22.54
C GLY A 262 -8.20 16.02 -21.05
N ALA A 263 -6.98 16.09 -20.52
CA ALA A 263 -6.71 16.47 -19.13
C ALA A 263 -6.00 17.81 -19.05
N GLU A 264 -6.02 18.41 -17.87
CA GLU A 264 -5.21 19.57 -17.49
C GLU A 264 -4.33 19.25 -16.29
N VAL A 265 -3.11 19.76 -16.26
CA VAL A 265 -2.20 19.62 -15.12
C VAL A 265 -2.65 20.49 -13.98
N LEU A 266 -2.66 19.94 -12.77
CA LEU A 266 -2.91 20.66 -11.52
C LEU A 266 -1.59 20.88 -10.78
N ASP A 267 -1.45 22.07 -10.20
CA ASP A 267 -0.26 22.43 -9.45
C ASP A 267 -0.34 21.95 -7.99
N ILE A 268 0.71 21.34 -7.50
CA ILE A 268 0.86 20.92 -6.09
C ILE A 268 1.86 21.90 -5.45
N PRO A 269 1.42 22.74 -4.49
CA PRO A 269 2.32 23.64 -3.80
C PRO A 269 3.50 22.89 -3.18
N CYS A 270 4.71 23.27 -3.56
CA CYS A 270 5.94 22.62 -3.16
C CYS A 270 6.88 23.64 -2.48
N ASN A 271 7.55 23.22 -1.40
CA ASN A 271 8.56 24.04 -0.76
C ASN A 271 9.87 23.90 -1.52
N GLU A 272 10.48 24.99 -1.95
CA GLU A 272 11.76 25.03 -2.67
C GLU A 272 12.88 24.30 -1.90
N ALA A 273 12.87 24.35 -0.55
CA ALA A 273 13.82 23.67 0.30
C ALA A 273 13.80 22.13 0.18
N TRP A 274 12.78 21.57 -0.46
CA TRP A 274 12.72 20.12 -0.70
C TRP A 274 13.59 19.65 -1.87
N GLY A 275 14.07 20.58 -2.69
CA GLY A 275 14.91 20.28 -3.85
C GLY A 275 14.17 19.56 -4.99
N VAL A 276 12.84 19.64 -5.00
CA VAL A 276 12.01 19.10 -6.07
C VAL A 276 12.02 20.07 -7.24
N THR A 277 12.25 19.56 -8.44
CA THR A 277 12.40 20.39 -9.64
C THR A 277 11.30 20.12 -10.67
N GLY A 278 10.95 21.14 -11.46
CA GLY A 278 10.03 21.03 -12.59
C GLY A 278 8.67 20.43 -12.22
N HIS A 279 8.22 19.48 -13.04
CA HIS A 279 7.00 18.70 -12.83
C HIS A 279 7.21 17.62 -11.73
N TYR A 280 7.69 18.01 -10.54
CA TYR A 280 7.91 17.16 -9.37
C TYR A 280 8.87 15.98 -9.62
N HIS A 281 10.03 16.27 -10.18
CA HIS A 281 11.15 15.33 -10.24
C HIS A 281 11.91 15.29 -8.92
N PHE A 282 12.14 14.08 -8.43
CA PHE A 282 13.01 13.76 -7.31
C PHE A 282 14.27 13.11 -7.85
N LEU A 283 15.37 13.83 -7.81
CA LEU A 283 16.66 13.38 -8.35
C LEU A 283 17.62 13.07 -7.19
N PRO A 284 18.23 11.88 -7.14
CA PRO A 284 19.35 11.61 -6.25
C PRO A 284 20.44 12.70 -6.37
N GLY A 285 20.93 13.16 -5.23
CA GLY A 285 21.90 14.28 -5.18
C GLY A 285 21.27 15.66 -4.97
N THR A 286 20.01 15.86 -5.37
CA THR A 286 19.25 17.09 -5.06
C THR A 286 18.22 16.88 -3.96
N THR A 287 17.56 15.74 -3.96
CA THR A 287 16.61 15.35 -2.92
C THR A 287 17.12 14.15 -2.13
N ARG A 288 16.75 14.05 -0.85
CA ARG A 288 17.05 12.87 -0.05
C ARG A 288 16.05 11.77 -0.34
N GLY A 289 16.29 11.00 -1.39
CA GLY A 289 15.43 9.91 -1.86
C GLY A 289 16.00 9.24 -3.10
N GLU A 290 15.19 8.36 -3.69
CA GLU A 290 15.47 7.75 -4.98
C GLU A 290 14.81 8.56 -6.12
N GLY A 291 14.92 8.05 -7.36
CA GLY A 291 14.23 8.64 -8.49
C GLY A 291 12.73 8.49 -8.41
N PHE A 292 12.05 9.57 -8.64
CA PHE A 292 10.58 9.59 -8.69
C PHE A 292 10.10 10.79 -9.49
N PHE A 293 9.08 10.57 -10.29
CA PHE A 293 8.34 11.60 -11.00
C PHE A 293 6.86 11.51 -10.61
N LEU A 294 6.20 12.65 -10.45
CA LEU A 294 4.77 12.72 -10.23
C LEU A 294 4.16 13.90 -10.99
N SER A 295 3.02 13.67 -11.63
CA SER A 295 2.15 14.71 -12.15
C SER A 295 0.72 14.46 -11.70
N LEU A 296 0.03 15.52 -11.29
CA LEU A 296 -1.38 15.49 -10.94
C LEU A 296 -2.17 16.15 -12.07
N LEU A 297 -3.17 15.44 -12.58
CA LEU A 297 -3.99 15.89 -13.69
C LEU A 297 -5.48 15.82 -13.33
N ARG A 298 -6.30 16.64 -13.99
CA ARG A 298 -7.75 16.61 -13.91
C ARG A 298 -8.36 16.31 -15.28
N LYS A 299 -9.25 15.32 -15.32
CA LYS A 299 -10.02 15.01 -16.52
C LYS A 299 -11.02 16.13 -16.80
N SER A 300 -11.10 16.59 -18.06
CA SER A 300 -12.06 17.62 -18.46
C SER A 300 -13.52 17.21 -18.24
N ASP A 301 -14.39 18.17 -17.95
CA ASP A 301 -15.80 17.95 -17.60
C ASP A 301 -16.72 17.59 -18.80
N GLY A 302 -16.16 17.29 -19.97
CA GLY A 302 -16.85 17.23 -21.25
C GLY A 302 -17.90 16.13 -21.47
N GLU A 303 -18.04 15.13 -20.60
CA GLU A 303 -19.08 14.10 -20.74
C GLU A 303 -20.07 14.14 -19.57
N PRO A 304 -21.40 14.09 -19.84
CA PRO A 304 -22.37 13.92 -18.79
C PRO A 304 -22.12 12.62 -18.02
N LEU A 305 -22.19 12.68 -16.68
CA LEU A 305 -22.14 11.51 -15.82
C LEU A 305 -23.22 10.50 -16.27
N GLN A 306 -22.79 9.40 -16.89
CA GLN A 306 -23.69 8.26 -17.06
C GLN A 306 -23.61 7.44 -15.77
N PRO A 307 -24.72 7.34 -14.99
CA PRO A 307 -24.73 6.49 -13.82
C PRO A 307 -24.42 5.06 -14.27
N ALA A 308 -23.46 4.43 -13.60
CA ALA A 308 -23.18 3.01 -13.81
C ALA A 308 -24.50 2.25 -13.65
N ALA A 309 -24.83 1.41 -14.65
CA ALA A 309 -26.11 0.69 -14.65
C ALA A 309 -26.24 -0.13 -13.37
N ALA A 310 -27.31 0.12 -12.61
CA ALA A 310 -27.58 -0.60 -11.38
C ALA A 310 -27.58 -2.10 -11.66
N VAL A 311 -26.60 -2.81 -11.14
CA VAL A 311 -26.51 -4.26 -11.26
C VAL A 311 -27.50 -4.85 -10.29
N ARG A 312 -28.62 -5.40 -10.81
CA ARG A 312 -29.48 -6.26 -9.99
C ARG A 312 -28.68 -7.52 -9.65
N GLU A 313 -28.33 -7.69 -8.39
CA GLU A 313 -27.81 -8.97 -7.92
C GLU A 313 -28.82 -10.07 -8.30
N ARG A 314 -28.32 -11.10 -8.98
CA ARG A 314 -29.05 -12.37 -9.01
C ARG A 314 -29.06 -12.86 -7.57
N ARG A 315 -30.22 -12.82 -6.92
CA ARG A 315 -30.38 -13.46 -5.60
C ARG A 315 -29.82 -14.88 -5.70
N PRO A 316 -28.87 -15.26 -4.81
CA PRO A 316 -28.41 -16.63 -4.76
C PRO A 316 -29.59 -17.56 -4.69
N LYS A 317 -29.52 -18.72 -5.35
CA LYS A 317 -30.56 -19.75 -5.22
C LYS A 317 -30.68 -20.09 -3.74
N PRO A 318 -31.88 -20.05 -3.13
CA PRO A 318 -32.05 -20.42 -1.74
C PRO A 318 -31.60 -21.87 -1.54
N GLY A 319 -30.61 -22.09 -0.67
CA GLY A 319 -30.28 -23.40 -0.20
C GLY A 319 -28.82 -23.80 -0.32
N ARG A 320 -27.95 -23.24 0.53
CA ARG A 320 -26.74 -23.87 1.14
C ARG A 320 -25.83 -22.91 1.86
N GLU A 321 -26.08 -21.62 1.83
CA GLU A 321 -25.23 -20.72 2.62
C GLU A 321 -25.57 -20.87 4.11
N PRO A 322 -24.57 -21.08 4.98
CA PRO A 322 -24.83 -21.08 6.41
C PRO A 322 -25.43 -19.74 6.81
N ALA A 323 -26.43 -19.78 7.70
CA ALA A 323 -27.03 -18.55 8.22
C ALA A 323 -25.95 -17.69 8.90
N PHE A 324 -25.99 -16.39 8.66
CA PHE A 324 -25.04 -15.46 9.30
C PHE A 324 -25.11 -15.59 10.83
N PRO A 325 -24.00 -15.90 11.52
CA PRO A 325 -23.99 -16.02 12.98
C PRO A 325 -24.08 -14.63 13.61
N ALA A 326 -25.23 -14.26 14.12
CA ALA A 326 -25.49 -12.90 14.65
C ALA A 326 -24.47 -12.43 15.70
N ALA A 327 -23.86 -13.36 16.44
CA ALA A 327 -22.81 -13.07 17.44
C ALA A 327 -21.56 -12.43 16.82
N LEU A 328 -21.26 -12.69 15.54
CA LEU A 328 -20.08 -12.12 14.87
C LEU A 328 -20.18 -10.60 14.65
N ARG A 329 -21.40 -10.03 14.69
CA ARG A 329 -21.58 -8.57 14.59
C ARG A 329 -20.87 -7.82 15.69
N SER A 330 -20.83 -8.38 16.91
CA SER A 330 -20.18 -7.75 18.05
C SER A 330 -18.65 -7.77 18.00
N TRP A 331 -18.06 -8.49 17.04
CA TRP A 331 -16.60 -8.56 16.89
C TRP A 331 -16.02 -7.29 16.27
N VAL A 332 -16.83 -6.52 15.57
CA VAL A 332 -16.39 -5.29 14.89
C VAL A 332 -17.28 -4.11 15.23
N ARG A 333 -16.68 -2.92 15.23
CA ARG A 333 -17.35 -1.63 15.37
C ARG A 333 -17.38 -0.91 14.04
N GLY A 334 -18.49 -0.28 13.72
CA GLY A 334 -18.71 0.45 12.47
C GLY A 334 -19.98 -0.04 11.76
N GLU A 335 -20.29 0.60 10.63
CA GLU A 335 -21.44 0.27 9.81
C GLU A 335 -21.04 -0.68 8.69
N PHE A 336 -21.48 -1.93 8.77
CA PHE A 336 -21.11 -2.99 7.84
C PHE A 336 -22.31 -3.78 7.36
N ASP A 337 -22.32 -4.11 6.09
CA ASP A 337 -23.09 -5.20 5.51
C ASP A 337 -22.30 -6.49 5.71
N PHE A 338 -22.97 -7.48 6.30
CA PHE A 338 -22.35 -8.77 6.60
C PHE A 338 -22.74 -9.78 5.52
N LEU A 339 -21.75 -10.35 4.91
CA LEU A 339 -21.88 -11.27 3.79
C LEU A 339 -21.35 -12.63 4.19
N VAL A 340 -22.10 -13.67 3.86
CA VAL A 340 -21.65 -15.06 4.01
C VAL A 340 -21.38 -15.59 2.61
N GLU A 341 -20.13 -15.90 2.31
CA GLU A 341 -19.72 -16.44 1.03
C GLU A 341 -19.02 -17.78 1.26
N SER A 342 -19.68 -18.85 0.86
CA SER A 342 -19.21 -20.22 1.13
C SER A 342 -18.95 -20.44 2.63
N ASP A 343 -17.69 -20.54 3.02
CA ASP A 343 -17.25 -20.79 4.40
C ASP A 343 -16.66 -19.54 5.08
N THR A 344 -16.86 -18.34 4.53
CA THR A 344 -16.31 -17.09 5.07
C THR A 344 -17.39 -16.07 5.39
N VAL A 345 -17.14 -15.26 6.41
CA VAL A 345 -17.98 -14.10 6.76
C VAL A 345 -17.16 -12.84 6.57
N ILE A 346 -17.67 -11.92 5.77
CA ILE A 346 -17.05 -10.65 5.42
C ILE A 346 -17.91 -9.51 5.96
N ALA A 347 -17.30 -8.55 6.64
CA ALA A 347 -17.89 -7.24 6.96
C ALA A 347 -17.42 -6.23 5.92
N PHE A 348 -18.33 -5.79 5.05
CA PHE A 348 -18.06 -4.79 4.02
C PHE A 348 -18.70 -3.46 4.41
N PRO A 349 -18.03 -2.28 4.19
CA PRO A 349 -18.59 -0.98 4.57
C PRO A 349 -19.93 -0.71 3.90
N SER A 350 -20.97 -0.43 4.69
CA SER A 350 -22.34 -0.23 4.19
C SER A 350 -22.47 0.96 3.24
N SER A 351 -21.61 1.98 3.39
CA SER A 351 -21.57 3.14 2.50
C SER A 351 -21.29 2.80 1.04
N HIS A 352 -20.64 1.68 0.78
CA HIS A 352 -20.27 1.21 -0.56
C HIS A 352 -20.91 -0.13 -0.95
N ALA A 353 -21.86 -0.62 -0.17
CA ALA A 353 -22.52 -1.90 -0.43
C ALA A 353 -23.16 -1.98 -1.81
N SER A 354 -23.76 -0.88 -2.29
CA SER A 354 -24.36 -0.79 -3.63
C SER A 354 -23.36 -0.86 -4.79
N LEU A 355 -22.11 -0.47 -4.56
CA LEU A 355 -21.05 -0.50 -5.57
C LEU A 355 -20.40 -1.89 -5.68
N ARG A 356 -20.37 -2.65 -4.59
CA ARG A 356 -19.72 -3.95 -4.52
C ARG A 356 -20.15 -4.94 -5.64
N PRO A 357 -21.47 -5.12 -5.96
CA PRO A 357 -21.88 -6.03 -7.04
C PRO A 357 -21.31 -5.63 -8.41
N LEU A 358 -21.22 -4.33 -8.70
CA LEU A 358 -20.64 -3.84 -9.93
C LEU A 358 -19.14 -4.16 -10.01
N LEU A 359 -18.40 -3.89 -8.95
CA LEU A 359 -16.96 -4.19 -8.89
C LEU A 359 -16.71 -5.71 -9.05
N ARG A 360 -17.42 -6.56 -8.31
CA ARG A 360 -17.26 -8.02 -8.38
C ARG A 360 -17.70 -8.65 -9.70
N ARG A 361 -18.54 -7.97 -10.45
CA ARG A 361 -18.95 -8.43 -11.78
C ARG A 361 -17.81 -8.32 -12.80
N HIS A 362 -16.98 -7.28 -12.67
CA HIS A 362 -15.94 -6.95 -13.66
C HIS A 362 -14.55 -7.25 -13.17
N LEU A 363 -14.33 -7.34 -11.85
CA LEU A 363 -13.02 -7.48 -11.27
C LEU A 363 -12.87 -8.82 -10.51
N HIS A 364 -11.70 -9.39 -10.61
CA HIS A 364 -11.27 -10.51 -9.77
C HIS A 364 -10.79 -9.98 -8.42
N VAL A 365 -11.62 -10.14 -7.38
CA VAL A 365 -11.37 -9.64 -6.03
C VAL A 365 -10.62 -10.68 -5.22
N LEU A 366 -9.47 -10.31 -4.65
CA LEU A 366 -8.65 -11.15 -3.76
C LEU A 366 -8.97 -10.93 -2.28
N ALA A 367 -9.25 -9.68 -1.90
CA ALA A 367 -9.62 -9.33 -0.53
C ALA A 367 -10.53 -8.10 -0.54
N GLU A 368 -11.48 -8.05 0.38
CA GLU A 368 -12.39 -6.91 0.54
C GLU A 368 -12.87 -6.79 1.98
N GLY A 369 -13.07 -5.56 2.44
CA GLY A 369 -13.58 -5.30 3.77
C GLY A 369 -12.75 -5.99 4.86
N VAL A 370 -13.42 -6.62 5.81
CA VAL A 370 -12.80 -7.43 6.86
C VAL A 370 -13.36 -8.84 6.81
N CYS A 371 -12.54 -9.82 6.46
CA CYS A 371 -12.87 -11.21 6.68
C CYS A 371 -12.91 -11.45 8.20
N LEU A 372 -14.10 -11.73 8.76
CA LEU A 372 -14.29 -11.90 10.20
C LEU A 372 -13.91 -13.29 10.66
N ALA A 373 -14.39 -14.30 9.93
CA ALA A 373 -14.25 -15.69 10.31
C ALA A 373 -14.36 -16.63 9.11
N GLU A 374 -13.76 -17.82 9.28
CA GLU A 374 -13.88 -18.95 8.38
C GLU A 374 -14.54 -20.14 9.10
N LEU A 375 -15.45 -20.85 8.43
CA LEU A 375 -16.08 -22.03 8.97
C LEU A 375 -15.10 -23.20 8.93
N LYS A 376 -14.73 -23.74 10.09
CA LYS A 376 -13.89 -24.93 10.22
C LYS A 376 -14.66 -26.03 10.95
N GLY A 377 -15.26 -26.92 10.17
CA GLY A 377 -16.17 -27.93 10.68
C GLY A 377 -17.49 -27.29 11.12
N ARG A 378 -17.69 -27.12 12.45
CA ARG A 378 -18.89 -26.48 13.03
C ARG A 378 -18.55 -25.12 13.69
N ASP A 379 -17.27 -24.76 13.78
CA ASP A 379 -16.79 -23.59 14.50
C ASP A 379 -16.47 -22.46 13.52
N TRP A 380 -16.87 -21.25 13.82
CA TRP A 380 -16.39 -20.04 13.16
C TRP A 380 -15.06 -19.63 13.75
N GLN A 381 -13.99 -19.89 13.03
CA GLN A 381 -12.63 -19.51 13.40
C GLN A 381 -12.39 -18.06 13.03
N PRO A 382 -11.98 -17.17 13.98
CA PRO A 382 -11.67 -15.80 13.66
C PRO A 382 -10.52 -15.73 12.64
N ALA A 383 -10.72 -14.92 11.60
CA ALA A 383 -9.75 -14.76 10.53
C ALA A 383 -8.61 -13.80 10.93
N HIS A 384 -7.45 -13.96 10.31
CA HIS A 384 -6.31 -13.09 10.57
C HIS A 384 -6.61 -11.62 10.22
N SER A 385 -7.38 -11.37 9.16
CA SER A 385 -7.87 -10.05 8.77
C SER A 385 -8.58 -9.32 9.90
N LEU A 386 -9.39 -10.03 10.70
CA LEU A 386 -10.05 -9.46 11.88
C LEU A 386 -9.04 -8.97 12.91
N ALA A 387 -8.00 -9.78 13.23
CA ALA A 387 -6.97 -9.37 14.18
C ALA A 387 -6.23 -8.10 13.76
N MET A 388 -5.99 -7.96 12.45
CA MET A 388 -5.30 -6.79 11.90
C MET A 388 -6.19 -5.55 11.82
N SER A 389 -7.51 -5.73 11.79
CA SER A 389 -8.45 -4.64 11.51
C SER A 389 -8.58 -3.64 12.66
N ARG A 390 -8.57 -2.34 12.34
CA ARG A 390 -8.93 -1.27 13.28
C ARG A 390 -10.40 -1.34 13.74
N ALA A 391 -11.23 -2.10 13.03
CA ALA A 391 -12.63 -2.31 13.39
C ALA A 391 -12.81 -3.35 14.50
N LEU A 392 -11.81 -4.18 14.81
CA LEU A 392 -11.89 -5.17 15.87
C LEU A 392 -12.26 -4.51 17.22
N VAL A 393 -13.30 -5.03 17.87
CA VAL A 393 -13.67 -4.66 19.23
C VAL A 393 -12.70 -5.37 20.20
N ARG A 394 -11.75 -4.63 20.77
CA ARG A 394 -10.81 -5.19 21.76
C ARG A 394 -11.59 -5.68 23.01
N GLY A 395 -11.15 -6.80 23.58
CA GLY A 395 -11.87 -7.47 24.66
C GLY A 395 -12.92 -8.49 24.21
N THR A 396 -13.23 -8.59 22.91
CA THR A 396 -14.09 -9.67 22.35
C THR A 396 -13.46 -11.04 22.54
N PHE A 397 -12.15 -11.12 22.46
CA PHE A 397 -11.36 -12.32 22.70
C PHE A 397 -10.46 -12.12 23.91
N PRO A 398 -10.16 -13.19 24.71
CA PRO A 398 -9.06 -13.15 25.63
C PRO A 398 -7.77 -12.76 24.91
N GLU A 399 -6.91 -12.00 25.59
CA GLU A 399 -5.64 -11.54 25.01
C GLU A 399 -4.46 -12.16 25.76
N ALA A 400 -3.40 -12.47 25.00
CA ALA A 400 -2.13 -12.91 25.57
C ALA A 400 -0.99 -12.05 24.97
N VAL A 401 -0.20 -11.44 25.87
CA VAL A 401 0.96 -10.63 25.48
C VAL A 401 2.14 -11.56 25.30
N LEU A 402 2.78 -11.49 24.12
CA LEU A 402 3.96 -12.26 23.80
C LEU A 402 5.23 -11.45 24.08
N THR A 403 6.26 -12.12 24.58
CA THR A 403 7.64 -11.62 24.56
C THR A 403 8.14 -11.52 23.12
N TYR A 404 9.31 -10.91 22.92
CA TYR A 404 9.91 -10.81 21.58
C TYR A 404 10.15 -12.19 20.94
N ASP A 405 10.73 -13.13 21.69
CA ASP A 405 11.03 -14.47 21.20
C ASP A 405 9.76 -15.28 20.92
N GLU A 406 8.74 -15.18 21.77
CA GLU A 406 7.43 -15.80 21.52
C GLU A 406 6.72 -15.19 20.31
N ALA A 407 6.84 -13.88 20.10
CA ALA A 407 6.30 -13.21 18.91
C ALA A 407 6.98 -13.72 17.63
N LEU A 408 8.30 -13.87 17.61
CA LEU A 408 9.01 -14.46 16.49
C LEU A 408 8.64 -15.94 16.25
N ALA A 409 8.51 -16.74 17.33
CA ALA A 409 8.04 -18.12 17.23
C ALA A 409 6.62 -18.17 16.62
N TYR A 410 5.72 -17.27 17.08
CA TYR A 410 4.39 -17.12 16.51
C TYR A 410 4.44 -16.79 15.00
N LEU A 411 5.25 -15.79 14.61
CA LEU A 411 5.40 -15.37 13.21
C LEU A 411 6.08 -16.41 12.31
N ARG A 412 6.85 -17.34 12.88
CA ARG A 412 7.40 -18.52 12.21
C ARG A 412 6.42 -19.68 12.14
N ARG A 413 5.24 -19.57 12.76
CA ARG A 413 4.27 -20.66 12.96
C ARG A 413 4.77 -21.80 13.84
N GLU A 414 5.69 -21.53 14.70
CA GLU A 414 6.12 -22.45 15.74
C GLU A 414 5.06 -22.51 16.86
N ALA A 415 5.19 -23.51 17.73
CA ALA A 415 4.31 -23.66 18.88
C ALA A 415 4.58 -22.53 19.89
N VAL A 416 3.50 -21.90 20.35
CA VAL A 416 3.55 -20.93 21.44
C VAL A 416 2.63 -21.38 22.58
N SER A 417 3.04 -21.10 23.82
CA SER A 417 2.20 -21.34 24.99
C SER A 417 1.58 -20.01 25.44
N VAL A 418 0.29 -20.00 25.73
CA VAL A 418 -0.42 -18.80 26.16
C VAL A 418 -1.15 -19.05 27.47
N ALA A 419 -0.94 -18.17 28.44
CA ALA A 419 -1.64 -18.18 29.74
C ALA A 419 -3.01 -17.49 29.58
N ALA A 420 -3.97 -18.19 28.97
CA ALA A 420 -5.30 -17.68 28.68
C ALA A 420 -6.35 -18.81 28.76
N PRO A 421 -7.65 -18.52 28.85
CA PRO A 421 -8.71 -19.53 28.76
C PRO A 421 -8.65 -20.34 27.45
N ARG A 422 -9.21 -21.56 27.48
CA ARG A 422 -9.38 -22.37 26.24
C ARG A 422 -10.27 -21.64 25.24
N GLY A 423 -9.95 -21.79 23.97
CA GLY A 423 -10.68 -21.14 22.86
C GLY A 423 -9.76 -20.27 22.01
N TYR A 424 -10.36 -19.34 21.27
CA TYR A 424 -9.60 -18.39 20.46
C TYR A 424 -9.06 -17.25 21.34
N VAL A 425 -7.77 -16.98 21.21
CA VAL A 425 -7.03 -15.97 21.98
C VAL A 425 -6.33 -15.05 20.99
N LEU A 426 -6.49 -13.74 21.15
CA LEU A 426 -5.76 -12.73 20.41
C LEU A 426 -4.35 -12.61 21.00
N VAL A 427 -3.33 -12.88 20.22
CA VAL A 427 -1.94 -12.68 20.66
C VAL A 427 -1.46 -11.30 20.25
N THR A 428 -0.76 -10.63 21.16
CA THR A 428 -0.29 -9.25 20.98
C THR A 428 1.19 -9.11 21.32
N PHE A 429 1.83 -8.13 20.66
CA PHE A 429 3.19 -7.70 21.01
C PHE A 429 3.19 -6.19 21.21
N ARG A 430 3.63 -5.72 22.39
CA ARG A 430 3.60 -4.29 22.74
C ARG A 430 2.23 -3.65 22.49
N GLY A 431 1.13 -4.33 22.88
CA GLY A 431 -0.24 -3.85 22.68
C GLY A 431 -0.81 -4.03 21.26
N LEU A 432 0.01 -4.35 20.25
CA LEU A 432 -0.39 -4.54 18.88
C LEU A 432 -0.83 -5.98 18.61
N PRO A 433 -2.00 -6.23 18.02
CA PRO A 433 -2.41 -7.56 17.59
C PRO A 433 -1.44 -8.14 16.56
N LEU A 434 -1.03 -9.39 16.76
CA LEU A 434 -0.28 -10.19 15.78
C LEU A 434 -1.14 -11.24 15.09
N GLY A 435 -2.28 -11.61 15.68
CA GLY A 435 -3.20 -12.61 15.14
C GLY A 435 -3.84 -13.46 16.24
N PHE A 436 -4.31 -14.65 15.87
CA PHE A 436 -5.00 -15.56 16.80
C PHE A 436 -4.24 -16.86 17.00
N VAL A 437 -4.47 -17.47 18.16
CA VAL A 437 -4.20 -18.87 18.45
C VAL A 437 -5.48 -19.56 18.92
N LYS A 438 -5.62 -20.88 18.72
CA LYS A 438 -6.65 -21.70 19.38
C LYS A 438 -6.01 -22.40 20.56
N ASN A 439 -6.25 -21.91 21.79
CA ASN A 439 -5.74 -22.50 23.02
C ASN A 439 -6.52 -23.76 23.39
N LEU A 440 -5.84 -24.89 23.45
CA LEU A 440 -6.39 -26.20 23.82
C LEU A 440 -6.09 -26.58 25.29
N GLY A 441 -5.40 -25.71 26.02
CA GLY A 441 -4.90 -25.91 27.37
C GLY A 441 -3.43 -26.30 27.40
N PRO A 442 -3.05 -27.56 27.13
CA PRO A 442 -1.65 -27.98 27.14
C PRO A 442 -0.81 -27.39 25.99
N ARG A 443 -1.47 -26.99 24.91
CA ARG A 443 -0.86 -26.40 23.71
C ARG A 443 -1.81 -25.42 23.05
N ALA A 444 -1.28 -24.51 22.23
CA ALA A 444 -2.07 -23.66 21.37
C ALA A 444 -1.76 -23.93 19.91
N ASN A 445 -2.79 -23.98 19.06
CA ASN A 445 -2.62 -24.03 17.61
C ASN A 445 -2.38 -22.61 17.10
N ASN A 446 -1.26 -22.41 16.43
CA ASN A 446 -0.90 -21.15 15.80
C ASN A 446 -1.71 -20.93 14.53
N LEU A 447 -2.49 -19.85 14.46
CA LEU A 447 -3.36 -19.52 13.34
C LEU A 447 -2.76 -18.44 12.40
N TYR A 448 -1.48 -18.10 12.56
CA TYR A 448 -0.81 -17.18 11.65
C TYR A 448 -0.82 -17.72 10.20
N PRO A 449 -1.06 -16.90 9.16
CA PRO A 449 -1.09 -17.38 7.77
C PRO A 449 0.21 -18.06 7.36
N THR A 450 0.11 -19.21 6.71
CA THR A 450 1.28 -20.03 6.34
C THR A 450 2.20 -19.31 5.36
N GLU A 451 1.60 -18.55 4.46
CA GLU A 451 2.26 -17.84 3.37
C GLU A 451 3.10 -16.66 3.89
N TRP A 452 2.67 -16.07 5.01
CA TRP A 452 3.26 -14.86 5.61
C TRP A 452 4.35 -15.16 6.64
N ARG A 453 4.58 -16.44 6.95
CA ARG A 453 5.54 -16.84 7.98
C ARG A 453 6.96 -16.38 7.67
N ILE A 454 7.70 -16.01 8.69
CA ILE A 454 9.14 -15.79 8.60
C ILE A 454 9.81 -17.15 8.31
N ARG A 455 10.53 -17.22 7.19
CA ARG A 455 11.22 -18.45 6.74
C ARG A 455 12.67 -18.51 7.17
N SER A 456 13.27 -17.37 7.51
CA SER A 456 14.67 -17.30 7.95
C SER A 456 14.82 -17.91 9.35
N GLY A 457 15.75 -18.86 9.48
CA GLY A 457 16.17 -19.39 10.78
C GLY A 457 17.15 -18.49 11.52
N PHE A 458 17.72 -17.51 10.83
CA PHE A 458 18.64 -16.54 11.40
C PHE A 458 17.86 -15.37 11.99
N THR A 459 18.24 -14.87 13.17
CA THR A 459 17.58 -13.73 13.81
C THR A 459 18.62 -12.66 14.11
N THR A 460 18.40 -11.47 13.56
CA THR A 460 19.04 -10.25 14.06
C THR A 460 17.98 -9.49 14.84
N PRO A 461 18.08 -9.43 16.18
CA PRO A 461 17.07 -8.77 16.98
C PRO A 461 16.93 -7.30 16.58
N PHE A 462 15.73 -6.93 16.20
CA PHE A 462 15.40 -5.53 15.88
C PHE A 462 13.96 -5.25 16.24
N VAL A 463 13.73 -4.13 16.87
CA VAL A 463 12.40 -3.55 17.10
C VAL A 463 12.50 -2.05 16.90
N LEU A 464 11.69 -1.52 15.99
CA LEU A 464 11.63 -0.07 15.78
C LEU A 464 11.15 0.60 17.07
N SER A 465 11.83 1.65 17.50
CA SER A 465 11.44 2.40 18.70
C SER A 465 10.24 3.28 18.40
N VAL A 466 9.08 2.65 18.42
CA VAL A 466 7.79 3.31 18.45
C VAL A 466 7.08 2.83 19.70
N SER A 467 6.77 3.73 20.63
CA SER A 467 5.89 3.41 21.74
C SER A 467 4.44 3.45 21.27
N VAL A 468 3.71 2.42 21.63
CA VAL A 468 2.26 2.30 21.45
C VAL A 468 1.56 2.78 22.70
#